data_461fc526b1af9a4481b69acd9a31dca8
#
_entry.id   461fc526b1af9a4481b69acd9a31dca8
#
_cell.length_a   1.000
_cell.length_b   1.000
_cell.length_c   1.000
_cell.angle_alpha   90.00
_cell.angle_beta   90.00
_cell.angle_gamma   90.00
#
_symmetry.space_group_name_H-M   'P 1'
#
loop_
_entity.id
_entity.type
_entity.pdbx_description
1 polymer ?
#
loop_
_entity_poly.entity_id
_entity_poly.type
_entity_poly.pdbx_seq_one_letter_code
_entity_poly.pdbx_strand_id
1 'polypeptide(L)'
;MPNKAETFARSETHINLMRAFAGESQARNRYTIAAGMAREKNLYVVQQAFLFTADQELTHAKQFYRQLADLSGQTVRADGTYPVDLYPDLLSHLRAAQHNEFQEWEHDYQHFAQVAMSEGFPLVGKLFE
;
A
#
# COMPACT_ATOMS: atom_id res chain seq x y z
N MET A 1 14.03 -28.95 10.90
CA MET A 1 12.90 -27.99 10.96
C MET A 1 13.37 -26.65 10.45
N PRO A 2 12.65 -26.03 9.54
CA PRO A 2 12.98 -24.68 9.10
C PRO A 2 12.84 -23.69 10.25
N ASN A 3 13.69 -22.68 10.32
CA ASN A 3 13.56 -21.59 11.29
C ASN A 3 12.49 -20.60 10.83
N LYS A 4 12.18 -19.59 11.67
CA LYS A 4 11.15 -18.60 11.36
C LYS A 4 11.43 -17.83 10.08
N ALA A 5 12.69 -17.44 9.84
CA ALA A 5 13.07 -16.71 8.63
C ALA A 5 12.88 -17.57 7.38
N GLU A 6 13.25 -18.85 7.42
CA GLU A 6 13.06 -19.78 6.31
C GLU A 6 11.57 -20.02 6.03
N THR A 7 10.76 -20.20 7.09
CA THR A 7 9.31 -20.34 6.97
C THR A 7 8.68 -19.10 6.35
N PHE A 8 9.10 -17.93 6.81
CA PHE A 8 8.63 -16.65 6.29
C PHE A 8 8.99 -16.48 4.80
N ALA A 9 10.22 -16.83 4.42
CA ALA A 9 10.69 -16.71 3.04
C ALA A 9 9.94 -17.61 2.06
N ARG A 10 9.22 -18.63 2.55
CA ARG A 10 8.39 -19.54 1.74
C ARG A 10 6.90 -19.24 1.84
N SER A 11 6.52 -18.25 2.65
CA SER A 11 5.13 -17.94 2.91
C SER A 11 4.52 -17.10 1.79
N GLU A 12 3.21 -17.11 1.68
CA GLU A 12 2.49 -16.14 0.88
C GLU A 12 2.48 -14.77 1.57
N THR A 13 2.57 -14.75 2.91
CA THR A 13 2.58 -13.52 3.71
C THR A 13 3.71 -12.58 3.29
N HIS A 14 4.93 -13.09 3.04
CA HIS A 14 6.02 -12.22 2.62
C HIS A 14 5.76 -11.59 1.23
N ILE A 15 5.10 -12.33 0.35
CA ILE A 15 4.70 -11.81 -0.97
C ILE A 15 3.61 -10.74 -0.79
N ASN A 16 2.64 -10.98 0.08
CA ASN A 16 1.57 -10.02 0.36
C ASN A 16 2.10 -8.74 1.00
N LEU A 17 3.13 -8.83 1.84
CA LEU A 17 3.81 -7.65 2.38
C LEU A 17 4.47 -6.83 1.27
N MET A 18 5.12 -7.48 0.32
CA MET A 18 5.71 -6.79 -0.82
C MET A 18 4.64 -6.19 -1.74
N ARG A 19 3.52 -6.91 -1.97
CA ARG A 19 2.37 -6.38 -2.70
C ARG A 19 1.81 -5.13 -2.03
N ALA A 20 1.68 -5.16 -0.70
CA ALA A 20 1.19 -4.01 0.07
C ALA A 20 2.17 -2.83 0.02
N PHE A 21 3.46 -3.10 0.16
CA PHE A 21 4.49 -2.06 0.04
C PHE A 21 4.45 -1.40 -1.34
N ALA A 22 4.36 -2.18 -2.42
CA ALA A 22 4.26 -1.65 -3.78
C ALA A 22 2.97 -0.85 -3.97
N GLY A 23 1.86 -1.34 -3.42
CA GLY A 23 0.56 -0.66 -3.46
C GLY A 23 0.60 0.71 -2.81
N GLU A 24 1.13 0.79 -1.59
CA GLU A 24 1.27 2.06 -0.88
C GLU A 24 2.24 3.01 -1.59
N SER A 25 3.33 2.48 -2.13
CA SER A 25 4.36 3.28 -2.79
C SER A 25 3.83 3.95 -4.07
N GLN A 26 3.11 3.22 -4.92
CA GLN A 26 2.54 3.83 -6.12
C GLN A 26 1.37 4.78 -5.77
N ALA A 27 0.58 4.48 -4.72
CA ALA A 27 -0.48 5.38 -4.25
C ALA A 27 0.11 6.71 -3.78
N ARG A 28 1.22 6.69 -3.06
CA ARG A 28 1.92 7.89 -2.65
C ARG A 28 2.27 8.77 -3.85
N ASN A 29 2.80 8.18 -4.90
CA ASN A 29 3.14 8.91 -6.12
C ASN A 29 1.90 9.45 -6.84
N ARG A 30 0.83 8.66 -6.92
CA ARG A 30 -0.42 9.12 -7.53
C ARG A 30 -1.00 10.33 -6.80
N TYR A 31 -0.99 10.31 -5.48
CA TYR A 31 -1.49 11.45 -4.68
C TYR A 31 -0.58 12.67 -4.79
N THR A 32 0.73 12.47 -4.86
CA THR A 32 1.67 13.58 -5.08
C THR A 32 1.44 14.25 -6.44
N ILE A 33 1.17 13.45 -7.48
CA ILE A 33 0.84 13.95 -8.82
C ILE A 33 -0.48 14.73 -8.78
N ALA A 34 -1.50 14.20 -8.11
CA ALA A 34 -2.79 14.88 -7.95
C ALA A 34 -2.64 16.21 -7.18
N ALA A 35 -1.78 16.24 -6.17
CA ALA A 35 -1.47 17.48 -5.44
C ALA A 35 -0.88 18.55 -6.38
N GLY A 36 0.01 18.16 -7.28
CA GLY A 36 0.57 19.06 -8.30
C GLY A 36 -0.50 19.63 -9.21
N MET A 37 -1.46 18.82 -9.63
CA MET A 37 -2.61 19.28 -10.44
C MET A 37 -3.47 20.29 -9.68
N ALA A 38 -3.71 20.06 -8.39
CA ALA A 38 -4.46 20.96 -7.54
C ALA A 38 -3.74 22.32 -7.40
N ARG A 39 -2.41 22.28 -7.24
CA ARG A 39 -1.59 23.49 -7.17
C ARG A 39 -1.70 24.32 -8.44
N GLU A 40 -1.63 23.69 -9.61
CA GLU A 40 -1.75 24.36 -10.91
C GLU A 40 -3.08 25.08 -11.07
N LYS A 41 -4.14 24.56 -10.43
CA LYS A 41 -5.49 25.13 -10.45
C LYS A 41 -5.74 26.08 -9.28
N ASN A 42 -4.71 26.40 -8.48
CA ASN A 42 -4.78 27.25 -7.29
C ASN A 42 -5.74 26.73 -6.22
N LEU A 43 -5.94 25.42 -6.17
CA LEU A 43 -6.77 24.76 -5.16
C LEU A 43 -5.89 24.22 -4.03
N TYR A 44 -5.39 25.14 -3.21
CA TYR A 44 -4.36 24.84 -2.21
C TYR A 44 -4.83 23.93 -1.08
N VAL A 45 -6.11 24.00 -0.70
CA VAL A 45 -6.68 23.08 0.31
C VAL A 45 -6.68 21.65 -0.21
N VAL A 46 -7.08 21.47 -1.46
CA VAL A 46 -7.06 20.14 -2.12
C VAL A 46 -5.63 19.63 -2.27
N GLN A 47 -4.70 20.53 -2.64
CA GLN A 47 -3.28 20.20 -2.71
C GLN A 47 -2.78 19.65 -1.37
N GLN A 48 -3.07 20.35 -0.26
CA GLN A 48 -2.63 19.93 1.07
C GLN A 48 -3.27 18.60 1.48
N ALA A 49 -4.52 18.36 1.14
CA ALA A 49 -5.19 17.10 1.42
C ALA A 49 -4.50 15.92 0.72
N PHE A 50 -4.14 16.08 -0.56
CA PHE A 50 -3.42 15.03 -1.29
C PHE A 50 -2.00 14.82 -0.75
N LEU A 51 -1.28 15.89 -0.39
CA LEU A 51 0.05 15.77 0.21
C LEU A 51 0.01 15.06 1.57
N PHE A 52 -0.99 15.37 2.40
CA PHE A 52 -1.19 14.70 3.67
C PHE A 52 -1.45 13.20 3.47
N THR A 53 -2.32 12.86 2.52
CA THR A 53 -2.62 11.47 2.19
C THR A 53 -1.37 10.76 1.65
N ALA A 54 -0.58 11.42 0.81
CA ALA A 54 0.67 10.86 0.30
C ALA A 54 1.65 10.54 1.45
N ASP A 55 1.74 11.41 2.45
CA ASP A 55 2.59 11.17 3.62
C ASP A 55 2.09 9.98 4.44
N GLN A 56 0.77 9.79 4.56
CA GLN A 56 0.20 8.61 5.21
C GLN A 56 0.57 7.33 4.46
N GLU A 57 0.52 7.35 3.13
CA GLU A 57 0.90 6.20 2.31
C GLU A 57 2.37 5.82 2.53
N LEU A 58 3.25 6.80 2.69
CA LEU A 58 4.66 6.54 3.02
C LEU A 58 4.77 5.85 4.39
N THR A 59 4.00 6.29 5.38
CA THR A 59 4.00 5.69 6.71
C THR A 59 3.55 4.23 6.67
N HIS A 60 2.48 3.94 5.92
CA HIS A 60 2.00 2.57 5.72
C HIS A 60 3.04 1.72 4.98
N ALA A 61 3.63 2.26 3.92
CA ALA A 61 4.67 1.57 3.17
C ALA A 61 5.85 1.16 4.07
N LYS A 62 6.29 2.07 4.96
CA LYS A 62 7.35 1.77 5.92
C LYS A 62 6.97 0.63 6.85
N GLN A 63 5.74 0.59 7.33
CA GLN A 63 5.26 -0.45 8.24
C GLN A 63 5.33 -1.82 7.57
N PHE A 64 4.86 -1.94 6.33
CA PHE A 64 4.91 -3.19 5.59
C PHE A 64 6.35 -3.60 5.24
N TYR A 65 7.15 -2.64 4.82
CA TYR A 65 8.54 -2.90 4.43
C TYR A 65 9.40 -3.39 5.58
N ARG A 66 9.20 -2.84 6.78
CA ARG A 66 9.94 -3.27 7.99
C ARG A 66 9.68 -4.73 8.34
N GLN A 67 8.50 -5.25 8.03
CA GLN A 67 8.17 -6.65 8.27
C GLN A 67 8.98 -7.61 7.36
N LEU A 68 9.62 -7.09 6.32
CA LEU A 68 10.47 -7.85 5.40
C LEU A 68 11.95 -7.84 5.81
N ALA A 69 12.29 -7.28 6.97
CA ALA A 69 13.68 -7.06 7.38
C ALA A 69 14.53 -8.34 7.39
N ASP A 70 13.96 -9.49 7.75
CA ASP A 70 14.66 -10.77 7.77
C ASP A 70 15.11 -11.23 6.37
N LEU A 71 14.53 -10.64 5.32
CA LEU A 71 14.89 -10.94 3.93
C LEU A 71 15.82 -9.88 3.32
N SER A 72 16.43 -9.04 4.15
CA SER A 72 17.35 -8.00 3.68
C SER A 72 18.49 -8.59 2.84
N GLY A 73 18.78 -7.95 1.72
CA GLY A 73 19.76 -8.44 0.76
C GLY A 73 19.20 -9.39 -0.29
N GLN A 74 17.98 -9.86 -0.12
CA GLN A 74 17.26 -10.70 -1.09
C GLN A 74 16.26 -9.88 -1.88
N THR A 75 15.78 -10.44 -2.99
CA THR A 75 14.74 -9.83 -3.80
C THR A 75 13.44 -10.61 -3.63
N VAL A 76 12.34 -9.92 -3.44
CA VAL A 76 11.01 -10.55 -3.37
C VAL A 76 10.25 -10.18 -4.63
N ARG A 77 9.85 -11.19 -5.40
CA ARG A 77 8.99 -10.99 -6.56
C ARG A 77 7.54 -10.90 -6.11
N ALA A 78 6.86 -9.83 -6.53
CA ALA A 78 5.45 -9.65 -6.26
C ALA A 78 4.74 -9.13 -7.52
N ASP A 79 3.46 -9.45 -7.65
CA ASP A 79 2.59 -8.98 -8.72
C ASP A 79 1.48 -8.11 -8.14
N GLY A 80 0.83 -7.33 -8.99
CA GLY A 80 -0.28 -6.51 -8.57
C GLY A 80 -0.93 -5.78 -9.73
N THR A 81 -2.12 -5.26 -9.47
CA THR A 81 -2.86 -4.40 -10.41
C THR A 81 -3.13 -3.08 -9.71
N TYR A 82 -2.93 -1.99 -10.42
CA TYR A 82 -3.02 -0.66 -9.83
C TYR A 82 -3.85 0.24 -10.74
N PRO A 83 -4.59 1.20 -10.14
CA PRO A 83 -5.45 2.09 -10.93
C PRO A 83 -4.63 3.09 -11.74
N VAL A 84 -5.18 3.48 -12.88
CA VAL A 84 -4.73 4.65 -13.64
C VAL A 84 -5.82 5.71 -13.53
N ASP A 85 -5.53 6.78 -12.79
CA ASP A 85 -6.48 7.86 -12.49
C ASP A 85 -5.85 9.19 -12.92
N LEU A 86 -5.96 9.48 -14.20
CA LEU A 86 -5.49 10.71 -14.82
C LEU A 86 -6.70 11.42 -15.44
N TYR A 87 -7.39 12.21 -14.64
CA TYR A 87 -8.59 12.92 -15.04
C TYR A 87 -8.30 14.42 -15.20
N PRO A 88 -9.03 15.12 -16.07
CA PRO A 88 -8.85 16.57 -16.22
C PRO A 88 -9.38 17.38 -15.02
N ASP A 89 -10.27 16.80 -14.21
CA ASP A 89 -10.88 17.47 -13.07
C ASP A 89 -10.50 16.81 -11.74
N LEU A 90 -10.41 17.62 -10.70
CA LEU A 90 -10.01 17.15 -9.37
C LEU A 90 -11.10 16.37 -8.65
N LEU A 91 -12.38 16.63 -8.94
CA LEU A 91 -13.48 15.88 -8.32
C LEU A 91 -13.38 14.40 -8.69
N SER A 92 -13.09 14.09 -9.96
CA SER A 92 -12.88 12.71 -10.39
C SER A 92 -11.67 12.08 -9.69
N HIS A 93 -10.58 12.83 -9.49
CA HIS A 93 -9.42 12.33 -8.72
C HIS A 93 -9.78 12.02 -7.28
N LEU A 94 -10.57 12.88 -6.61
CA LEU A 94 -11.00 12.67 -5.23
C LEU A 94 -11.89 11.44 -5.11
N ARG A 95 -12.84 11.27 -6.04
CA ARG A 95 -13.74 10.10 -6.07
C ARG A 95 -12.97 8.81 -6.31
N ALA A 96 -12.00 8.84 -7.25
CA ALA A 96 -11.17 7.68 -7.53
C ALA A 96 -10.33 7.29 -6.31
N ALA A 97 -9.73 8.26 -5.62
CA ALA A 97 -8.95 8.01 -4.42
C ALA A 97 -9.80 7.33 -3.33
N GLN A 98 -11.00 7.82 -3.08
CA GLN A 98 -11.92 7.22 -2.11
C GLN A 98 -12.30 5.79 -2.49
N HIS A 99 -12.62 5.56 -3.75
CA HIS A 99 -12.97 4.23 -4.25
C HIS A 99 -11.81 3.24 -4.10
N ASN A 100 -10.59 3.66 -4.47
CA ASN A 100 -9.41 2.80 -4.43
C ASN A 100 -9.03 2.43 -2.99
N GLU A 101 -9.12 3.38 -2.04
CA GLU A 101 -8.88 3.10 -0.63
C GLU A 101 -9.86 2.07 -0.09
N PHE A 102 -11.14 2.18 -0.43
CA PHE A 102 -12.16 1.24 -0.01
C PHE A 102 -11.92 -0.15 -0.58
N GLN A 103 -11.58 -0.27 -1.87
CA GLN A 103 -11.27 -1.55 -2.52
C GLN A 103 -10.05 -2.22 -1.88
N GLU A 104 -9.01 -1.46 -1.60
CA GLU A 104 -7.80 -1.97 -0.97
C GLU A 104 -8.10 -2.53 0.42
N TRP A 105 -8.86 -1.78 1.23
CA TRP A 105 -9.23 -2.22 2.57
C TRP A 105 -10.14 -3.45 2.54
N GLU A 106 -11.20 -3.42 1.73
CA GLU A 106 -12.24 -4.46 1.76
C GLU A 106 -11.78 -5.77 1.13
N HIS A 107 -11.06 -5.72 0.01
CA HIS A 107 -10.70 -6.92 -0.74
C HIS A 107 -9.28 -7.38 -0.48
N ASP A 108 -8.31 -6.49 -0.58
CA ASP A 108 -6.91 -6.88 -0.57
C ASP A 108 -6.41 -7.13 0.86
N TYR A 109 -6.56 -6.16 1.75
CA TYR A 109 -5.95 -6.24 3.07
C TYR A 109 -6.67 -7.21 4.01
N GLN A 110 -7.97 -7.36 3.89
CA GLN A 110 -8.68 -8.40 4.65
C GLN A 110 -8.21 -9.79 4.26
N HIS A 111 -8.04 -10.01 2.97
CA HIS A 111 -7.50 -11.29 2.48
C HIS A 111 -6.06 -11.51 2.97
N PHE A 112 -5.21 -10.50 2.88
CA PHE A 112 -3.83 -10.59 3.36
C PHE A 112 -3.76 -10.87 4.86
N ALA A 113 -4.65 -10.28 5.64
CA ALA A 113 -4.75 -10.55 7.08
C ALA A 113 -5.11 -12.02 7.35
N GLN A 114 -6.08 -12.55 6.63
CA GLN A 114 -6.49 -13.95 6.78
C GLN A 114 -5.35 -14.92 6.44
N VAL A 115 -4.63 -14.67 5.37
CA VAL A 115 -3.48 -15.49 4.96
C VAL A 115 -2.39 -15.45 6.04
N ALA A 116 -2.07 -14.25 6.55
CA ALA A 116 -1.05 -14.10 7.59
C ALA A 116 -1.42 -14.87 8.86
N MET A 117 -2.68 -14.78 9.28
CA MET A 117 -3.16 -15.52 10.46
C MET A 117 -3.06 -17.03 10.23
N SER A 118 -3.46 -17.52 9.07
CA SER A 118 -3.41 -18.95 8.74
C SER A 118 -2.00 -19.49 8.62
N GLU A 119 -1.04 -18.67 8.21
CA GLU A 119 0.37 -19.06 8.08
C GLU A 119 1.16 -18.90 9.38
N GLY A 120 0.52 -18.42 10.46
CA GLY A 120 1.17 -18.28 11.76
C GLY A 120 1.91 -16.97 11.98
N PHE A 121 1.51 -15.91 11.29
CA PHE A 121 2.07 -14.56 11.43
C PHE A 121 1.01 -13.58 11.95
N PRO A 122 0.54 -13.75 13.22
CA PRO A 122 -0.59 -12.96 13.71
C PRO A 122 -0.30 -11.46 13.85
N LEU A 123 0.95 -11.07 14.13
CA LEU A 123 1.32 -9.64 14.20
C LEU A 123 1.22 -8.99 12.82
N VAL A 124 1.65 -9.69 11.78
CA VAL A 124 1.48 -9.23 10.40
C VAL A 124 0.00 -9.16 10.03
N GLY A 125 -0.78 -10.14 10.44
CA GLY A 125 -2.23 -10.14 10.23
C GLY A 125 -2.90 -8.90 10.81
N LYS A 126 -2.53 -8.51 12.04
CA LYS A 126 -3.03 -7.28 12.66
C LYS A 126 -2.64 -6.02 11.90
N LEU A 127 -1.46 -6.00 11.32
CA LEU A 127 -0.98 -4.85 10.55
C LEU A 127 -1.84 -4.61 9.31
N PHE A 128 -2.38 -5.67 8.69
CA PHE A 128 -3.29 -5.56 7.55
C PHE A 128 -4.72 -5.16 7.94
N GLU A 129 -5.09 -5.29 9.18
CA GLU A 129 -6.39 -4.84 9.68
C GLU A 129 -6.38 -3.31 9.86
#